data_cec61e4602b91ab4d121b4fd157066fc
#
_entry.id   cec61e4602b91ab4d121b4fd157066fc
#
_cell.length_a   1.000
_cell.length_b   1.000
_cell.length_c   1.000
_cell.angle_alpha   90.00
_cell.angle_beta   90.00
_cell.angle_gamma   90.00
#
_symmetry.space_group_name_H-M   'P 1'
#
loop_
_entity.id
_entity.type
_entity.pdbx_description
1 polymer ?
#
loop_
_entity_poly.entity_id
_entity_poly.type
_entity_poly.pdbx_seq_one_letter_code
_entity_poly.pdbx_strand_id
1 'polypeptide(L)'
;MSSLDHRLSKVSETLDRMHPSGLLYTTYEARLLDQLDRSRLPQHVAVLADGNRRWARLNAPGEPLVAGYEAGADRLREFCTWCDAVGIPIITLWVLSTDNLQRAETGELGPLLKVIESLVDSLADNSRWRVQAVGDLDLLPDDMAESLCRAGRTSIGHVGMHINVAVAYGGRHELRDAFRSLLAEEAEKGTSLADLARTLEIDQIEDHLYTRGQPDPDLIIRTSGEQRLSGFLMWQSAHSESDSYTHLTLPTKRIV
;
A
#
# COMPACT_ATOMS: atom_id res chain seq x y z
N MET A 1 31.89 -0.29 -10.18
CA MET A 1 30.62 -1.02 -9.94
C MET A 1 29.82 -0.19 -8.96
N SER A 2 28.70 0.37 -9.40
CA SER A 2 27.90 1.27 -8.57
C SER A 2 27.10 0.47 -7.54
N SER A 3 26.71 1.11 -6.42
CA SER A 3 25.79 0.56 -5.41
C SER A 3 24.52 -0.04 -6.02
N LEU A 4 24.20 0.40 -7.23
CA LEU A 4 23.04 0.00 -8.02
C LEU A 4 23.21 -1.36 -8.67
N ASP A 5 24.41 -1.65 -9.21
CA ASP A 5 24.71 -2.96 -9.83
C ASP A 5 24.60 -4.09 -8.80
N HIS A 6 24.99 -3.79 -7.56
CA HIS A 6 24.86 -4.74 -6.45
C HIS A 6 23.39 -4.97 -6.02
N ARG A 7 22.53 -3.94 -6.13
CA ARG A 7 21.09 -4.06 -5.84
C ARG A 7 20.36 -4.85 -6.92
N LEU A 8 20.65 -4.60 -8.18
CA LEU A 8 20.07 -5.32 -9.31
C LEU A 8 20.47 -6.79 -9.30
N SER A 9 21.72 -7.09 -8.92
CA SER A 9 22.21 -8.47 -8.72
C SER A 9 21.43 -9.22 -7.64
N LYS A 10 21.11 -8.57 -6.51
CA LYS A 10 20.32 -9.20 -5.44
C LYS A 10 18.86 -9.44 -5.82
N VAL A 11 18.25 -8.54 -6.59
CA VAL A 11 16.89 -8.74 -7.13
C VAL A 11 16.86 -9.91 -8.09
N SER A 12 17.84 -9.99 -9.01
CA SER A 12 18.01 -11.12 -9.92
C SER A 12 18.17 -12.46 -9.18
N GLU A 13 18.99 -12.53 -8.13
CA GLU A 13 19.17 -13.75 -7.33
C GLU A 13 17.90 -14.18 -6.57
N THR A 14 17.06 -13.23 -6.17
CA THR A 14 15.80 -13.53 -5.48
C THR A 14 14.75 -14.05 -6.46
N LEU A 15 14.70 -13.48 -7.67
CA LEU A 15 13.80 -13.90 -8.74
C LEU A 15 14.17 -15.28 -9.31
N ASP A 16 15.45 -15.60 -9.42
CA ASP A 16 15.94 -16.92 -9.86
C ASP A 16 15.51 -18.09 -8.96
N ARG A 17 15.29 -17.82 -7.67
CA ARG A 17 14.83 -18.84 -6.71
C ARG A 17 13.35 -19.18 -6.83
N MET A 18 12.57 -18.37 -7.52
CA MET A 18 11.10 -18.44 -7.53
C MET A 18 10.46 -18.95 -8.82
N HIS A 19 11.23 -19.11 -9.93
CA HIS A 19 10.68 -19.59 -11.20
C HIS A 19 11.57 -20.62 -11.93
N PRO A 20 11.01 -21.80 -12.33
CA PRO A 20 11.75 -22.84 -13.05
C PRO A 20 12.14 -22.50 -14.51
N SER A 21 11.69 -21.37 -15.05
CA SER A 21 12.02 -20.89 -16.41
C SER A 21 13.03 -19.73 -16.39
N GLY A 22 13.84 -19.62 -15.32
CA GLY A 22 14.57 -18.46 -14.85
C GLY A 22 15.40 -17.67 -15.87
N LEU A 23 16.25 -18.32 -16.67
CA LEU A 23 17.31 -17.58 -17.40
C LEU A 23 16.77 -16.62 -18.48
N LEU A 24 15.69 -16.97 -19.17
CA LEU A 24 15.11 -16.12 -20.21
C LEU A 24 14.30 -14.97 -19.59
N TYR A 25 13.65 -15.23 -18.46
CA TYR A 25 12.83 -14.23 -17.77
C TYR A 25 13.70 -13.19 -17.06
N THR A 26 14.76 -13.60 -16.37
CA THR A 26 15.77 -12.70 -15.77
C THR A 26 16.48 -11.83 -16.80
N THR A 27 16.78 -12.39 -17.98
CA THR A 27 17.38 -11.59 -19.06
C THR A 27 16.39 -10.57 -19.61
N TYR A 28 15.11 -10.91 -19.70
CA TYR A 28 14.06 -10.01 -20.15
C TYR A 28 13.81 -8.89 -19.13
N GLU A 29 13.71 -9.20 -17.84
CA GLU A 29 13.56 -8.24 -16.75
C GLU A 29 14.75 -7.29 -16.66
N ALA A 30 15.98 -7.81 -16.71
CA ALA A 30 17.18 -6.97 -16.74
C ALA A 30 17.17 -5.99 -17.91
N ARG A 31 16.68 -6.43 -19.07
CA ARG A 31 16.56 -5.58 -20.25
C ARG A 31 15.45 -4.53 -20.12
N LEU A 32 14.33 -4.86 -19.48
CA LEU A 32 13.28 -3.89 -19.16
C LEU A 32 13.77 -2.83 -18.17
N LEU A 33 14.47 -3.25 -17.11
CA LEU A 33 15.06 -2.35 -16.13
C LEU A 33 16.09 -1.39 -16.75
N ASP A 34 16.84 -1.87 -17.73
CA ASP A 34 17.85 -1.07 -18.47
C ASP A 34 17.18 -0.04 -19.42
N GLN A 35 15.97 -0.34 -19.89
CA GLN A 35 15.19 0.53 -20.78
C GLN A 35 14.32 1.54 -20.02
N LEU A 36 14.18 1.41 -18.70
CA LEU A 36 13.39 2.35 -17.90
C LEU A 36 14.02 3.74 -17.90
N ASP A 37 13.26 4.71 -18.36
CA ASP A 37 13.62 6.12 -18.20
C ASP A 37 13.38 6.53 -16.74
N ARG A 38 14.44 6.58 -15.95
CA ARG A 38 14.40 6.89 -14.52
C ARG A 38 13.88 8.27 -14.20
N SER A 39 13.94 9.20 -15.16
CA SER A 39 13.39 10.56 -15.00
C SER A 39 11.85 10.58 -15.05
N ARG A 40 11.25 9.49 -15.53
CA ARG A 40 9.79 9.32 -15.67
C ARG A 40 9.19 8.29 -14.70
N LEU A 41 9.97 7.81 -13.75
CA LEU A 41 9.43 6.90 -12.72
C LEU A 41 8.45 7.64 -11.82
N PRO A 42 7.35 6.97 -11.42
CA PRO A 42 6.42 7.55 -10.46
C PRO A 42 7.11 7.82 -9.12
N GLN A 43 6.74 8.94 -8.50
CA GLN A 43 7.19 9.29 -7.15
C GLN A 43 6.38 8.57 -6.09
N HIS A 44 5.13 8.28 -6.40
CA HIS A 44 4.25 7.58 -5.48
C HIS A 44 3.39 6.56 -6.24
N VAL A 45 3.46 5.30 -5.82
CA VAL A 45 2.63 4.22 -6.36
C VAL A 45 1.69 3.70 -5.29
N ALA A 46 0.40 3.65 -5.60
CA ALA A 46 -0.60 3.11 -4.70
C ALA A 46 -1.13 1.77 -5.21
N VAL A 47 -1.33 0.80 -4.31
CA VAL A 47 -1.80 -0.55 -4.64
C VAL A 47 -3.04 -0.93 -3.85
N LEU A 48 -4.09 -1.28 -4.57
CA LEU A 48 -5.29 -1.93 -4.05
C LEU A 48 -5.09 -3.44 -4.08
N ALA A 49 -4.84 -4.05 -2.92
CA ALA A 49 -4.65 -5.50 -2.78
C ALA A 49 -6.00 -6.24 -2.78
N ASP A 50 -6.56 -6.45 -3.95
CA ASP A 50 -7.87 -7.10 -4.15
C ASP A 50 -7.74 -8.42 -4.92
N GLY A 51 -8.63 -9.37 -4.63
CA GLY A 51 -8.67 -10.67 -5.29
C GLY A 51 -8.21 -11.86 -4.45
N ASN A 52 -7.67 -11.66 -3.25
CA ASN A 52 -7.10 -12.70 -2.39
C ASN A 52 -8.05 -13.87 -2.12
N ARG A 53 -9.33 -13.61 -1.82
CA ARG A 53 -10.36 -14.66 -1.63
C ARG A 53 -10.67 -15.43 -2.90
N ARG A 54 -10.68 -14.77 -4.06
CA ARG A 54 -10.86 -15.41 -5.36
C ARG A 54 -9.67 -16.32 -5.66
N TRP A 55 -8.48 -15.82 -5.41
CA TRP A 55 -7.26 -16.60 -5.58
C TRP A 55 -7.25 -17.85 -4.70
N ALA A 56 -7.60 -17.75 -3.40
CA ALA A 56 -7.67 -18.89 -2.50
C ALA A 56 -8.62 -19.97 -3.02
N ARG A 57 -9.81 -19.60 -3.48
CA ARG A 57 -10.79 -20.55 -4.02
C ARG A 57 -10.29 -21.27 -5.28
N LEU A 58 -9.47 -20.62 -6.10
CA LEU A 58 -8.97 -21.17 -7.37
C LEU A 58 -7.69 -21.97 -7.21
N ASN A 59 -6.79 -21.54 -6.32
CA ASN A 59 -5.42 -22.08 -6.24
C ASN A 59 -5.17 -22.90 -4.96
N ALA A 60 -6.01 -22.76 -3.95
CA ALA A 60 -5.95 -23.52 -2.70
C ALA A 60 -7.35 -24.08 -2.34
N PRO A 61 -7.99 -24.87 -3.23
CA PRO A 61 -9.33 -25.41 -3.00
C PRO A 61 -9.33 -26.35 -1.78
N GLY A 62 -10.20 -26.06 -0.82
CA GLY A 62 -10.27 -26.80 0.46
C GLY A 62 -9.43 -26.24 1.58
N GLU A 63 -8.52 -25.32 1.31
CA GLU A 63 -7.80 -24.58 2.33
C GLU A 63 -8.62 -23.40 2.88
N PRO A 64 -8.36 -22.95 4.12
CA PRO A 64 -8.96 -21.72 4.64
C PRO A 64 -8.63 -20.50 3.77
N LEU A 65 -9.53 -19.52 3.74
CA LEU A 65 -9.34 -18.29 2.95
C LEU A 65 -8.09 -17.48 3.38
N VAL A 66 -7.57 -17.72 4.58
CA VAL A 66 -6.33 -17.10 5.06
C VAL A 66 -5.14 -17.40 4.14
N ALA A 67 -5.08 -18.56 3.49
CA ALA A 67 -4.04 -18.88 2.51
C ALA A 67 -3.95 -17.85 1.36
N GLY A 68 -5.10 -17.29 0.96
CA GLY A 68 -5.12 -16.23 -0.04
C GLY A 68 -4.62 -14.89 0.49
N TYR A 69 -4.87 -14.59 1.76
CA TYR A 69 -4.36 -13.38 2.40
C TYR A 69 -2.85 -13.44 2.61
N GLU A 70 -2.31 -14.60 3.04
CA GLU A 70 -0.89 -14.85 3.18
C GLU A 70 -0.16 -14.72 1.84
N ALA A 71 -0.69 -15.38 0.80
CA ALA A 71 -0.15 -15.30 -0.54
C ALA A 71 -0.18 -13.86 -1.09
N GLY A 72 -1.24 -13.09 -0.78
CA GLY A 72 -1.32 -11.66 -1.11
C GLY A 72 -0.28 -10.82 -0.37
N ALA A 73 -0.07 -11.08 0.92
CA ALA A 73 0.93 -10.40 1.72
C ALA A 73 2.36 -10.66 1.20
N ASP A 74 2.68 -11.91 0.82
CA ASP A 74 3.96 -12.26 0.21
C ASP A 74 4.18 -11.49 -1.09
N ARG A 75 3.15 -11.39 -1.93
CA ARG A 75 3.23 -10.61 -3.17
C ARG A 75 3.43 -9.11 -2.92
N LEU A 76 2.84 -8.55 -1.88
CA LEU A 76 3.07 -7.15 -1.51
C LEU A 76 4.51 -6.93 -1.01
N ARG A 77 5.10 -7.86 -0.27
CA ARG A 77 6.53 -7.79 0.12
C ARG A 77 7.45 -7.79 -1.09
N GLU A 78 7.19 -8.67 -2.05
CA GLU A 78 7.93 -8.69 -3.32
C GLU A 78 7.77 -7.39 -4.09
N PHE A 79 6.54 -6.89 -4.20
CA PHE A 79 6.25 -5.62 -4.86
C PHE A 79 7.04 -4.47 -4.24
N CYS A 80 7.08 -4.36 -2.91
CA CYS A 80 7.90 -3.37 -2.21
C CYS A 80 9.38 -3.52 -2.57
N THR A 81 9.89 -4.76 -2.65
CA THR A 81 11.27 -5.02 -3.04
C THR A 81 11.56 -4.55 -4.47
N TRP A 82 10.65 -4.77 -5.40
CA TRP A 82 10.80 -4.30 -6.79
C TRP A 82 10.78 -2.77 -6.87
N CYS A 83 9.85 -2.13 -6.19
CA CYS A 83 9.76 -0.67 -6.16
C CYS A 83 11.02 -0.03 -5.56
N ASP A 84 11.55 -0.57 -4.47
CA ASP A 84 12.81 -0.10 -3.88
C ASP A 84 14.00 -0.30 -4.84
N ALA A 85 14.03 -1.42 -5.58
CA ALA A 85 15.09 -1.71 -6.54
C ALA A 85 15.10 -0.73 -7.72
N VAL A 86 13.93 -0.32 -8.22
CA VAL A 86 13.83 0.68 -9.29
C VAL A 86 13.97 2.11 -8.78
N GLY A 87 13.78 2.34 -7.49
CA GLY A 87 13.98 3.65 -6.85
C GLY A 87 12.71 4.47 -6.67
N ILE A 88 11.54 3.82 -6.58
CA ILE A 88 10.28 4.49 -6.23
C ILE A 88 10.33 4.88 -4.75
N PRO A 89 10.14 6.17 -4.41
CA PRO A 89 10.34 6.63 -3.05
C PRO A 89 9.15 6.39 -2.12
N ILE A 90 7.93 6.32 -2.64
CA ILE A 90 6.71 6.21 -1.83
C ILE A 90 5.77 5.15 -2.38
N ILE A 91 5.22 4.33 -1.47
CA ILE A 91 4.20 3.33 -1.79
C ILE A 91 3.05 3.46 -0.79
N THR A 92 1.81 3.32 -1.28
CA THR A 92 0.64 3.15 -0.41
C THR A 92 -0.05 1.83 -0.73
N LEU A 93 -0.15 0.94 0.26
CA LEU A 93 -0.76 -0.39 0.16
C LEU A 93 -2.13 -0.39 0.87
N TRP A 94 -3.22 -0.57 0.15
CA TRP A 94 -4.52 -0.76 0.79
C TRP A 94 -4.80 -2.23 1.05
N VAL A 95 -4.72 -2.63 2.31
CA VAL A 95 -4.85 -4.03 2.75
C VAL A 95 -6.17 -4.31 3.46
N LEU A 96 -6.79 -3.30 4.10
CA LEU A 96 -8.07 -3.47 4.80
C LEU A 96 -8.93 -2.21 4.69
N SER A 97 -10.13 -2.34 4.11
CA SER A 97 -11.10 -1.26 4.08
C SER A 97 -11.98 -1.23 5.33
N THR A 98 -12.56 -0.06 5.65
CA THR A 98 -13.58 0.07 6.70
C THR A 98 -14.79 -0.84 6.44
N ASP A 99 -15.19 -1.02 5.18
CA ASP A 99 -16.29 -1.91 4.81
C ASP A 99 -15.98 -3.38 5.10
N ASN A 100 -14.71 -3.78 5.04
CA ASN A 100 -14.31 -5.15 5.34
C ASN A 100 -14.35 -5.46 6.85
N LEU A 101 -14.16 -4.45 7.72
CA LEU A 101 -14.32 -4.61 9.17
C LEU A 101 -15.76 -4.96 9.54
N GLN A 102 -16.75 -4.42 8.83
CA GLN A 102 -18.17 -4.73 9.08
C GLN A 102 -18.54 -6.19 8.77
N ARG A 103 -17.65 -6.93 8.07
CA ARG A 103 -17.83 -8.36 7.76
C ARG A 103 -17.28 -9.29 8.86
N ALA A 104 -17.05 -8.79 10.06
CA ALA A 104 -16.53 -9.55 11.19
C ALA A 104 -17.33 -10.82 11.54
N GLU A 105 -18.62 -10.86 11.16
CA GLU A 105 -19.53 -12.00 11.41
C GLU A 105 -19.11 -13.30 10.69
N THR A 106 -18.21 -13.23 9.70
CA THR A 106 -17.78 -14.41 8.91
C THR A 106 -16.65 -15.22 9.55
N GLY A 107 -16.09 -14.77 10.68
CA GLY A 107 -14.92 -15.41 11.31
C GLY A 107 -13.59 -15.23 10.54
N GLU A 108 -13.60 -14.54 9.40
CA GLU A 108 -12.42 -14.33 8.55
C GLU A 108 -11.55 -13.16 9.03
N LEU A 109 -12.11 -12.23 9.82
CA LEU A 109 -11.42 -11.00 10.20
C LEU A 109 -10.17 -11.27 11.05
N GLY A 110 -10.29 -12.10 12.09
CA GLY A 110 -9.17 -12.37 13.00
C GLY A 110 -7.92 -12.93 12.28
N PRO A 111 -8.04 -13.97 11.45
CA PRO A 111 -6.92 -14.44 10.62
C PRO A 111 -6.37 -13.36 9.68
N LEU A 112 -7.21 -12.54 9.04
CA LEU A 112 -6.78 -11.45 8.17
C LEU A 112 -5.96 -10.41 8.94
N LEU A 113 -6.42 -9.99 10.13
CA LEU A 113 -5.71 -9.02 10.96
C LEU A 113 -4.30 -9.50 11.33
N LYS A 114 -4.14 -10.80 11.66
CA LYS A 114 -2.82 -11.40 11.94
C LYS A 114 -1.90 -11.37 10.72
N VAL A 115 -2.43 -11.63 9.53
CA VAL A 115 -1.64 -11.54 8.29
C VAL A 115 -1.20 -10.11 8.03
N ILE A 116 -2.06 -9.12 8.26
CA ILE A 116 -1.72 -7.70 8.10
C ILE A 116 -0.66 -7.28 9.12
N GLU A 117 -0.79 -7.66 10.39
CA GLU A 117 0.21 -7.39 11.42
C GLU A 117 1.57 -7.98 11.02
N SER A 118 1.62 -9.25 10.64
CA SER A 118 2.85 -9.91 10.14
C SER A 118 3.43 -9.22 8.90
N LEU A 119 2.60 -8.73 8.01
CA LEU A 119 3.06 -7.94 6.85
C LEU A 119 3.74 -6.66 7.31
N VAL A 120 3.07 -5.87 8.15
CA VAL A 120 3.58 -4.57 8.62
C VAL A 120 4.88 -4.74 9.40
N ASP A 121 4.94 -5.71 10.32
CA ASP A 121 6.16 -6.03 11.07
C ASP A 121 7.31 -6.39 10.12
N SER A 122 7.08 -7.26 9.15
CA SER A 122 8.10 -7.66 8.18
C SER A 122 8.60 -6.51 7.28
N LEU A 123 7.73 -5.55 6.97
CA LEU A 123 8.12 -4.35 6.23
C LEU A 123 8.95 -3.40 7.12
N ALA A 124 8.57 -3.25 8.39
CA ALA A 124 9.26 -2.40 9.35
C ALA A 124 10.64 -2.96 9.79
N ASP A 125 10.82 -4.28 9.75
CA ASP A 125 12.10 -4.95 10.02
C ASP A 125 13.17 -4.63 8.95
N ASN A 126 12.76 -4.14 7.78
CA ASN A 126 13.71 -3.66 6.78
C ASN A 126 14.31 -2.32 7.25
N SER A 127 15.59 -2.35 7.59
CA SER A 127 16.32 -1.19 8.15
C SER A 127 16.39 0.05 7.25
N ARG A 128 15.85 -0.01 6.05
CA ARG A 128 15.83 1.11 5.09
C ARG A 128 14.44 1.70 4.88
N TRP A 129 13.37 0.92 5.10
CA TRP A 129 12.02 1.35 4.79
C TRP A 129 11.38 2.02 5.99
N ARG A 130 10.81 3.19 5.77
CA ARG A 130 9.95 3.84 6.74
C ARG A 130 8.52 3.35 6.53
N VAL A 131 7.93 2.73 7.53
CA VAL A 131 6.57 2.17 7.46
C VAL A 131 5.63 3.02 8.31
N GLN A 132 4.44 3.31 7.79
CA GLN A 132 3.40 4.04 8.50
C GLN A 132 2.05 3.38 8.24
N ALA A 133 1.32 3.03 9.29
CA ALA A 133 -0.09 2.67 9.16
C ALA A 133 -0.94 3.93 8.99
N VAL A 134 -1.86 3.92 8.04
CA VAL A 134 -2.80 5.00 7.77
C VAL A 134 -4.23 4.46 7.73
N GLY A 135 -5.19 5.21 8.29
CA GLY A 135 -6.58 4.81 8.40
C GLY A 135 -7.17 5.10 9.79
N ASP A 136 -8.38 4.68 10.02
CA ASP A 136 -9.10 4.85 11.30
C ASP A 136 -8.72 3.67 12.24
N LEU A 137 -7.54 3.78 12.88
CA LEU A 137 -6.99 2.71 13.72
C LEU A 137 -7.82 2.45 14.97
N ASP A 138 -8.66 3.41 15.39
CA ASP A 138 -9.59 3.24 16.53
C ASP A 138 -10.68 2.18 16.25
N LEU A 139 -10.86 1.79 14.98
CA LEU A 139 -11.75 0.72 14.57
C LEU A 139 -11.13 -0.69 14.72
N LEU A 140 -9.84 -0.77 15.01
CA LEU A 140 -9.11 -2.02 15.18
C LEU A 140 -9.08 -2.45 16.65
N PRO A 141 -8.82 -3.74 16.95
CA PRO A 141 -8.47 -4.17 18.30
C PRO A 141 -7.26 -3.40 18.83
N ASP A 142 -7.27 -3.04 20.12
CA ASP A 142 -6.24 -2.21 20.76
C ASP A 142 -4.82 -2.77 20.59
N ASP A 143 -4.66 -4.08 20.71
CA ASP A 143 -3.39 -4.79 20.55
C ASP A 143 -2.83 -4.64 19.12
N MET A 144 -3.69 -4.73 18.12
CA MET A 144 -3.30 -4.52 16.73
C MET A 144 -2.96 -3.05 16.45
N ALA A 145 -3.78 -2.11 16.90
CA ALA A 145 -3.50 -0.67 16.73
C ALA A 145 -2.15 -0.30 17.35
N GLU A 146 -1.85 -0.81 18.56
CA GLU A 146 -0.55 -0.61 19.23
C GLU A 146 0.60 -1.24 18.44
N SER A 147 0.42 -2.45 17.87
CA SER A 147 1.43 -3.13 17.05
C SER A 147 1.76 -2.30 15.81
N LEU A 148 0.75 -1.82 15.08
CA LEU A 148 0.92 -0.96 13.91
C LEU A 148 1.63 0.37 14.25
N CYS A 149 1.24 1.01 15.35
CA CYS A 149 1.89 2.22 15.84
C CYS A 149 3.36 1.95 16.22
N ARG A 150 3.66 0.81 16.84
CA ARG A 150 5.02 0.40 17.18
C ARG A 150 5.89 0.24 15.93
N ALA A 151 5.41 -0.44 14.88
CA ALA A 151 6.11 -0.58 13.60
C ALA A 151 6.45 0.79 12.99
N GLY A 152 5.51 1.74 13.06
CA GLY A 152 5.75 3.12 12.64
C GLY A 152 6.86 3.82 13.43
N ARG A 153 6.83 3.71 14.78
CA ARG A 153 7.84 4.30 15.65
C ARG A 153 9.23 3.73 15.44
N THR A 154 9.36 2.42 15.25
CA THR A 154 10.65 1.74 15.06
C THR A 154 11.30 2.09 13.73
N SER A 155 10.52 2.34 12.70
CA SER A 155 11.00 2.64 11.34
C SER A 155 11.09 4.15 11.03
N ILE A 156 10.70 5.04 11.94
CA ILE A 156 10.61 6.49 11.68
C ILE A 156 11.94 7.14 11.25
N GLY A 157 13.06 6.59 11.71
CA GLY A 157 14.41 7.06 11.38
C GLY A 157 14.96 6.51 10.06
N HIS A 158 14.26 5.61 9.38
CA HIS A 158 14.72 5.04 8.13
C HIS A 158 14.56 6.05 6.98
N VAL A 159 15.58 6.17 6.14
CA VAL A 159 15.68 7.20 5.09
C VAL A 159 15.44 6.68 3.67
N GLY A 160 15.08 5.41 3.53
CA GLY A 160 14.77 4.81 2.23
C GLY A 160 13.31 5.02 1.82
N MET A 161 12.75 4.00 1.17
CA MET A 161 11.37 4.05 0.68
C MET A 161 10.37 4.24 1.83
N HIS A 162 9.38 5.10 1.64
CA HIS A 162 8.28 5.30 2.56
C HIS A 162 7.09 4.41 2.16
N ILE A 163 6.60 3.60 3.07
CA ILE A 163 5.49 2.66 2.84
C ILE A 163 4.33 3.03 3.75
N ASN A 164 3.25 3.52 3.18
CA ASN A 164 1.97 3.67 3.87
C ASN A 164 1.20 2.35 3.76
N VAL A 165 0.76 1.80 4.87
CA VAL A 165 -0.11 0.63 4.89
C VAL A 165 -1.49 1.08 5.35
N ALA A 166 -2.44 1.14 4.40
CA ALA A 166 -3.80 1.59 4.64
C ALA A 166 -4.63 0.44 5.26
N VAL A 167 -4.89 0.56 6.57
CA VAL A 167 -5.61 -0.42 7.41
C VAL A 167 -6.81 0.26 8.01
N ALA A 168 -7.96 -0.39 7.99
CA ALA A 168 -9.24 0.23 8.37
C ALA A 168 -9.47 1.56 7.62
N TYR A 169 -9.04 1.60 6.36
CA TYR A 169 -9.04 2.80 5.56
C TYR A 169 -10.31 2.92 4.70
N GLY A 170 -10.80 4.15 4.58
CA GLY A 170 -11.87 4.51 3.65
C GLY A 170 -11.79 5.99 3.32
N GLY A 171 -11.77 6.37 2.03
CA GLY A 171 -11.57 7.76 1.63
C GLY A 171 -12.60 8.75 2.19
N ARG A 172 -13.86 8.31 2.39
CA ARG A 172 -14.86 9.17 3.06
C ARG A 172 -14.55 9.35 4.55
N HIS A 173 -13.97 8.35 5.21
CA HIS A 173 -13.55 8.45 6.61
C HIS A 173 -12.34 9.37 6.72
N GLU A 174 -11.35 9.22 5.84
CA GLU A 174 -10.20 10.12 5.77
C GLU A 174 -10.63 11.57 5.60
N LEU A 175 -11.52 11.89 4.65
CA LEU A 175 -12.02 13.24 4.46
C LEU A 175 -12.75 13.77 5.70
N ARG A 176 -13.61 12.94 6.33
CA ARG A 176 -14.27 13.32 7.61
C ARG A 176 -13.24 13.69 8.67
N ASP A 177 -12.20 12.88 8.81
CA ASP A 177 -11.18 13.06 9.84
C ASP A 177 -10.28 14.26 9.52
N ALA A 178 -9.94 14.46 8.25
CA ALA A 178 -9.22 15.65 7.79
C ALA A 178 -10.00 16.93 8.11
N PHE A 179 -11.30 16.99 7.78
CA PHE A 179 -12.13 18.14 8.12
C PHE A 179 -12.27 18.35 9.63
N ARG A 180 -12.42 17.29 10.41
CA ARG A 180 -12.49 17.40 11.88
C ARG A 180 -11.18 17.95 12.46
N SER A 181 -10.05 17.46 11.98
CA SER A 181 -8.72 17.90 12.40
C SER A 181 -8.49 19.37 12.04
N LEU A 182 -8.82 19.77 10.81
CA LEU A 182 -8.74 21.16 10.35
C LEU A 182 -9.61 22.09 11.21
N LEU A 183 -10.87 21.73 11.43
CA LEU A 183 -11.79 22.55 12.23
C LEU A 183 -11.34 22.67 13.68
N ALA A 184 -10.77 21.61 14.26
CA ALA A 184 -10.23 21.65 15.62
C ALA A 184 -9.02 22.59 15.72
N GLU A 185 -8.08 22.49 14.78
CA GLU A 185 -6.91 23.37 14.74
C GLU A 185 -7.29 24.84 14.56
N GLU A 186 -8.22 25.16 13.65
CA GLU A 186 -8.67 26.52 13.42
C GLU A 186 -9.46 27.08 14.63
N ALA A 187 -10.20 26.23 15.34
CA ALA A 187 -10.88 26.62 16.58
C ALA A 187 -9.86 26.98 17.69
N GLU A 188 -8.75 26.24 17.81
CA GLU A 188 -7.67 26.55 18.74
C GLU A 188 -6.97 27.89 18.41
N LYS A 189 -6.87 28.22 17.11
CA LYS A 189 -6.36 29.52 16.63
C LYS A 189 -7.35 30.67 16.85
N GLY A 190 -8.60 30.37 17.20
CA GLY A 190 -9.66 31.36 17.38
C GLY A 190 -10.29 31.86 16.07
N THR A 191 -10.07 31.15 14.96
CA THR A 191 -10.66 31.48 13.66
C THR A 191 -12.18 31.25 13.70
N SER A 192 -12.95 32.26 13.31
CA SER A 192 -14.41 32.11 13.22
C SER A 192 -14.77 31.21 12.03
N LEU A 193 -15.88 30.47 12.15
CA LEU A 193 -16.37 29.63 11.03
C LEU A 193 -16.67 30.47 9.78
N ALA A 194 -17.11 31.74 9.95
CA ALA A 194 -17.36 32.63 8.84
C ALA A 194 -16.07 33.09 8.14
N ASP A 195 -14.99 33.25 8.89
CA ASP A 195 -13.68 33.57 8.33
C ASP A 195 -13.11 32.36 7.63
N LEU A 196 -13.10 31.18 8.26
CA LEU A 196 -12.65 29.93 7.67
C LEU A 196 -13.37 29.65 6.34
N ALA A 197 -14.69 29.82 6.29
CA ALA A 197 -15.46 29.58 5.06
C ALA A 197 -15.06 30.51 3.90
N ARG A 198 -14.38 31.63 4.17
CA ARG A 198 -13.90 32.57 3.14
C ARG A 198 -12.45 32.35 2.76
N THR A 199 -11.65 31.77 3.66
CA THR A 199 -10.18 31.66 3.51
C THR A 199 -9.69 30.22 3.36
N LEU A 200 -10.59 29.23 3.37
CA LEU A 200 -10.22 27.83 3.23
C LEU A 200 -9.65 27.56 1.83
N GLU A 201 -8.44 27.10 1.79
CA GLU A 201 -7.71 26.69 0.59
C GLU A 201 -7.52 25.16 0.55
N ILE A 202 -7.23 24.63 -0.62
CA ILE A 202 -7.01 23.20 -0.88
C ILE A 202 -5.90 22.63 0.00
N ASP A 203 -4.77 23.32 0.04
CA ASP A 203 -3.57 22.91 0.78
C ASP A 203 -3.85 22.70 2.27
N GLN A 204 -4.73 23.52 2.87
CA GLN A 204 -5.13 23.38 4.27
C GLN A 204 -5.88 22.06 4.53
N ILE A 205 -6.62 21.53 3.54
CA ILE A 205 -7.28 20.24 3.65
C ILE A 205 -6.24 19.12 3.50
N GLU A 206 -5.33 19.27 2.57
CA GLU A 206 -4.26 18.30 2.28
C GLU A 206 -3.33 18.09 3.48
N ASP A 207 -3.04 19.15 4.24
CA ASP A 207 -2.25 19.10 5.48
C ASP A 207 -2.89 18.25 6.59
N HIS A 208 -4.18 17.91 6.46
CA HIS A 208 -4.90 17.07 7.41
C HIS A 208 -5.21 15.65 6.89
N LEU A 209 -4.85 15.33 5.65
CA LEU A 209 -5.01 13.98 5.13
C LEU A 209 -4.03 12.99 5.80
N TYR A 210 -4.32 11.70 5.73
CA TYR A 210 -3.47 10.67 6.32
C TYR A 210 -2.09 10.60 5.65
N THR A 211 -1.99 11.01 4.37
CA THR A 211 -0.76 11.05 3.58
C THR A 211 -0.14 12.46 3.51
N ARG A 212 -0.50 13.35 4.42
CA ARG A 212 -0.01 14.74 4.46
C ARG A 212 1.50 14.82 4.31
N GLY A 213 1.95 15.83 3.56
CA GLY A 213 3.37 16.08 3.29
C GLY A 213 4.01 15.10 2.32
N GLN A 214 3.23 14.22 1.69
CA GLN A 214 3.64 13.34 0.61
C GLN A 214 3.01 13.79 -0.70
N PRO A 215 3.66 13.57 -1.86
CA PRO A 215 3.02 13.80 -3.15
C PRO A 215 1.85 12.84 -3.36
N ASP A 216 0.88 13.27 -4.13
CA ASP A 216 -0.20 12.43 -4.61
C ASP A 216 0.33 11.23 -5.41
N PRO A 217 -0.39 10.09 -5.47
CA PRO A 217 0.04 8.96 -6.26
C PRO A 217 -0.02 9.29 -7.76
N ASP A 218 1.09 9.04 -8.45
CA ASP A 218 1.16 9.11 -9.91
C ASP A 218 0.45 7.92 -10.56
N LEU A 219 0.54 6.75 -9.91
CA LEU A 219 0.01 5.50 -10.42
C LEU A 219 -0.74 4.74 -9.33
N ILE A 220 -1.96 4.30 -9.65
CA ILE A 220 -2.75 3.40 -8.81
C ILE A 220 -2.95 2.07 -9.51
N ILE A 221 -2.54 0.99 -8.85
CA ILE A 221 -2.66 -0.37 -9.36
C ILE A 221 -3.73 -1.12 -8.58
N ARG A 222 -4.73 -1.67 -9.27
CA ARG A 222 -5.71 -2.57 -8.66
C ARG A 222 -5.49 -4.00 -9.15
N THR A 223 -5.21 -4.92 -8.23
CA THR A 223 -4.79 -6.28 -8.56
C THR A 223 -5.91 -7.21 -8.99
N SER A 224 -7.19 -6.81 -8.87
CA SER A 224 -8.34 -7.67 -9.20
C SER A 224 -8.82 -7.59 -10.66
N GLY A 225 -8.29 -6.67 -11.46
CA GLY A 225 -8.77 -6.39 -12.80
C GLY A 225 -10.01 -5.48 -12.88
N GLU A 226 -10.52 -5.00 -11.74
CA GLU A 226 -11.60 -4.01 -11.71
C GLU A 226 -11.05 -2.59 -11.86
N GLN A 227 -11.76 -1.71 -12.57
CA GLN A 227 -11.30 -0.35 -12.87
C GLN A 227 -11.66 0.69 -11.79
N ARG A 228 -12.62 0.38 -10.90
CA ARG A 228 -13.06 1.33 -9.87
C ARG A 228 -12.08 1.40 -8.70
N LEU A 229 -11.84 2.58 -8.18
CA LEU A 229 -10.96 2.78 -7.02
C LEU A 229 -11.64 2.52 -5.67
N SER A 230 -12.94 2.31 -5.64
CA SER A 230 -13.72 2.01 -4.42
C SER A 230 -13.52 3.00 -3.26
N GLY A 231 -13.13 4.24 -3.57
CA GLY A 231 -12.84 5.28 -2.59
C GLY A 231 -11.42 5.26 -2.03
N PHE A 232 -10.51 4.49 -2.62
CA PHE A 232 -9.10 4.52 -2.24
C PHE A 232 -8.45 5.83 -2.66
N LEU A 233 -7.78 6.50 -1.71
CA LEU A 233 -7.11 7.79 -1.89
C LEU A 233 -7.99 8.78 -2.66
N MET A 234 -9.24 8.94 -2.20
CA MET A 234 -10.30 9.62 -2.95
C MET A 234 -9.93 11.06 -3.34
N TRP A 235 -9.24 11.78 -2.47
CA TRP A 235 -8.75 13.13 -2.73
C TRP A 235 -7.50 13.09 -3.59
N GLN A 236 -6.53 12.32 -3.17
CA GLN A 236 -5.19 12.27 -3.74
C GLN A 236 -5.14 11.64 -5.14
N SER A 237 -6.17 10.85 -5.52
CA SER A 237 -6.22 10.16 -6.82
C SER A 237 -6.72 11.01 -7.98
N ALA A 238 -6.99 12.30 -7.75
CA ALA A 238 -7.61 13.17 -8.75
C ALA A 238 -6.83 13.26 -10.08
N HIS A 239 -5.51 13.12 -10.02
CA HIS A 239 -4.60 13.20 -11.17
C HIS A 239 -3.82 11.91 -11.41
N SER A 240 -4.13 10.83 -10.69
CA SER A 240 -3.43 9.56 -10.82
C SER A 240 -3.81 8.82 -12.10
N GLU A 241 -2.84 8.22 -12.75
CA GLU A 241 -3.11 7.15 -13.71
C GLU A 241 -3.54 5.88 -12.96
N SER A 242 -4.59 5.20 -13.46
CA SER A 242 -5.05 3.96 -12.87
C SER A 242 -4.90 2.81 -13.84
N ASP A 243 -4.24 1.74 -13.40
CA ASP A 243 -4.12 0.50 -14.16
C ASP A 243 -4.68 -0.69 -13.36
N SER A 244 -5.36 -1.58 -14.06
CA SER A 244 -5.87 -2.81 -13.49
C SER A 244 -5.04 -3.98 -13.98
N TYR A 245 -4.11 -4.45 -13.15
CA TYR A 245 -3.16 -5.48 -13.55
C TYR A 245 -3.44 -6.80 -12.84
N THR A 246 -4.04 -7.75 -13.56
CA THR A 246 -4.37 -9.09 -13.03
C THR A 246 -3.15 -9.99 -12.78
N HIS A 247 -1.95 -9.60 -13.21
CA HIS A 247 -0.73 -10.38 -13.04
C HIS A 247 0.06 -10.09 -11.76
N LEU A 248 -0.25 -9.01 -11.04
CA LEU A 248 0.26 -8.78 -9.67
C LEU A 248 -0.49 -9.64 -8.65
N THR A 249 -1.69 -10.10 -8.95
CA THR A 249 -2.25 -11.25 -8.26
C THR A 249 -1.51 -12.48 -8.76
N LEU A 250 -1.04 -13.31 -7.84
CA LEU A 250 -0.43 -14.62 -8.04
C LEU A 250 -0.77 -15.25 -9.40
N PRO A 251 0.16 -15.88 -10.11
CA PRO A 251 -0.06 -16.34 -11.47
C PRO A 251 -1.25 -17.29 -11.51
N THR A 252 -2.39 -16.76 -11.89
CA THR A 252 -3.50 -17.59 -12.36
C THR A 252 -2.99 -18.21 -13.63
N LYS A 253 -2.76 -19.52 -13.64
CA LYS A 253 -2.50 -20.27 -14.87
C LYS A 253 -3.52 -19.79 -15.90
N ARG A 254 -3.05 -19.18 -16.98
CA ARG A 254 -3.87 -19.02 -18.16
C ARG A 254 -4.30 -20.44 -18.56
N ILE A 255 -5.56 -20.73 -18.34
CA ILE A 255 -6.21 -21.83 -19.06
C ILE A 255 -6.48 -21.26 -20.44
N VAL A 256 -5.70 -21.73 -21.41
CA VAL A 256 -5.96 -21.55 -22.83
C VAL A 256 -7.20 -22.35 -23.19
#